data_86728eecf01f76dd1d7907acd42c060d
#
_entry.id   86728eecf01f76dd1d7907acd42c060d
#
_cell.length_a   1.000
_cell.length_b   1.000
_cell.length_c   1.000
_cell.angle_alpha   90.00
_cell.angle_beta   90.00
_cell.angle_gamma   90.00
#
_symmetry.space_group_name_H-M   'P 1'
#
loop_
_entity.id
_entity.type
_entity.pdbx_description
1 polymer ?
#
loop_
_entity_poly.entity_id
_entity_poly.type
_entity_poly.pdbx_seq_one_letter_code
_entity_poly.pdbx_strand_id
1 'polypeptide(L)'
;MVKDGGVNVLVGKLNEILVKAVAEPLQYVANWGRLYSLWPAHLETACCSVEFGAASGSRFDLERFGILEAFGSLRQCDLLVVQGSVTRKMAPRVRLIYDQMP
;
A
#
# COMPACT_ATOMS: atom_id res chain seq x y z
N MET A 1 3.07 -52.15 -3.68
CA MET A 1 2.15 -51.08 -4.05
C MET A 1 2.34 -49.93 -3.06
N VAL A 2 3.14 -48.95 -3.43
CA VAL A 2 3.43 -47.82 -2.58
C VAL A 2 2.21 -46.89 -2.60
N LYS A 3 1.62 -46.65 -1.44
CA LYS A 3 0.54 -45.67 -1.29
C LYS A 3 1.14 -44.27 -1.35
N ASP A 4 1.39 -43.80 -2.54
CA ASP A 4 2.00 -42.46 -2.79
C ASP A 4 1.11 -41.28 -2.35
N GLY A 5 -0.17 -41.53 -2.08
CA GLY A 5 -1.11 -40.50 -1.65
C GLY A 5 -0.84 -39.90 -0.27
N GLY A 6 -0.31 -40.68 0.68
CA GLY A 6 -0.04 -40.21 2.04
C GLY A 6 1.18 -39.30 2.14
N VAL A 7 2.24 -39.59 1.37
CA VAL A 7 3.48 -38.81 1.36
C VAL A 7 3.25 -37.45 0.70
N ASN A 8 2.51 -37.43 -0.41
CA ASN A 8 2.19 -36.18 -1.11
C ASN A 8 1.32 -35.23 -0.27
N VAL A 9 0.38 -35.79 0.51
CA VAL A 9 -0.44 -35.00 1.44
C VAL A 9 0.39 -34.45 2.60
N LEU A 10 1.32 -35.27 3.14
CA LEU A 10 2.24 -34.82 4.21
C LEU A 10 3.19 -33.73 3.72
N VAL A 11 3.78 -33.91 2.54
CA VAL A 11 4.67 -32.90 1.93
C VAL A 11 3.91 -31.61 1.65
N GLY A 12 2.67 -31.69 1.15
CA GLY A 12 1.80 -30.54 0.93
C GLY A 12 1.52 -29.76 2.23
N LYS A 13 1.16 -30.48 3.30
CA LYS A 13 0.93 -29.86 4.62
C LYS A 13 2.18 -29.24 5.22
N LEU A 14 3.32 -29.89 5.12
CA LEU A 14 4.60 -29.37 5.57
C LEU A 14 4.99 -28.10 4.80
N ASN A 15 4.78 -28.11 3.49
CA ASN A 15 5.04 -26.95 2.65
C ASN A 15 4.13 -25.75 3.04
N GLU A 16 2.83 -26.01 3.28
CA GLU A 16 1.91 -24.95 3.76
C GLU A 16 2.35 -24.39 5.11
N ILE A 17 2.76 -25.22 6.04
CA ILE A 17 3.22 -24.78 7.37
C ILE A 17 4.50 -23.97 7.25
N LEU A 18 5.46 -24.41 6.43
CA LEU A 18 6.70 -23.70 6.19
C LEU A 18 6.48 -22.34 5.51
N VAL A 19 5.60 -22.30 4.50
CA VAL A 19 5.25 -21.07 3.79
C VAL A 19 4.60 -20.08 4.76
N LYS A 20 3.66 -20.53 5.59
CA LYS A 20 3.02 -19.66 6.60
C LYS A 20 4.03 -19.18 7.64
N ALA A 21 4.88 -20.05 8.14
CA ALA A 21 5.88 -19.71 9.15
C ALA A 21 6.89 -18.66 8.66
N VAL A 22 7.19 -18.64 7.36
CA VAL A 22 8.09 -17.64 6.76
C VAL A 22 7.32 -16.39 6.32
N ALA A 23 6.10 -16.55 5.81
CA ALA A 23 5.32 -15.44 5.28
C ALA A 23 4.86 -14.46 6.37
N GLU A 24 4.46 -14.96 7.55
CA GLU A 24 3.99 -14.10 8.66
C GLU A 24 5.05 -13.10 9.14
N PRO A 25 6.28 -13.52 9.52
CA PRO A 25 7.30 -12.57 9.95
C PRO A 25 7.76 -11.66 8.80
N LEU A 26 7.80 -12.16 7.57
CA LEU A 26 8.16 -11.36 6.41
C LEU A 26 7.12 -10.26 6.14
N GLN A 27 5.83 -10.60 6.27
CA GLN A 27 4.75 -9.64 6.14
C GLN A 27 4.77 -8.59 7.25
N TYR A 28 5.12 -8.99 8.47
CA TYR A 28 5.31 -8.04 9.58
C TYR A 28 6.42 -7.04 9.28
N VAL A 29 7.58 -7.51 8.82
CA VAL A 29 8.71 -6.65 8.42
C VAL A 29 8.33 -5.74 7.24
N ALA A 30 7.62 -6.26 6.25
CA ALA A 30 7.16 -5.47 5.12
C ALA A 30 6.16 -4.39 5.55
N ASN A 31 5.24 -4.70 6.43
CA ASN A 31 4.28 -3.72 6.97
C ASN A 31 4.97 -2.66 7.82
N TRP A 32 5.96 -3.04 8.61
CA TRP A 32 6.78 -2.11 9.37
C TRP A 32 7.56 -1.17 8.42
N GLY A 33 8.16 -1.71 7.36
CA GLY A 33 8.86 -0.92 6.35
C GLY A 33 7.93 0.07 5.64
N ARG A 34 6.71 -0.35 5.28
CA ARG A 34 5.68 0.51 4.68
C ARG A 34 5.23 1.63 5.61
N LEU A 35 5.13 1.35 6.91
CA LEU A 35 4.73 2.36 7.90
C LEU A 35 5.72 3.53 7.97
N TYR A 36 7.01 3.25 7.84
CA TYR A 36 8.08 4.25 7.90
C TYR A 36 8.53 4.78 6.54
N SER A 37 8.00 4.22 5.44
CA SER A 37 8.28 4.64 4.07
C SER A 37 6.98 4.66 3.28
N LEU A 38 6.16 5.69 3.51
CA LEU A 38 4.86 5.84 2.88
C LEU A 38 5.01 6.40 1.46
N TRP A 39 4.28 5.79 0.55
CA TRP A 39 4.13 6.27 -0.82
C TRP A 39 2.72 6.83 -1.02
N PRO A 40 2.55 8.15 -0.93
CA PRO A 40 1.25 8.78 -1.08
C PRO A 40 0.83 8.91 -2.53
N ALA A 41 -0.43 8.63 -2.79
CA ALA A 41 -1.12 9.05 -3.99
C ALA A 41 -1.85 10.37 -3.71
N HIS A 42 -1.62 11.38 -4.51
CA HIS A 42 -2.26 12.68 -4.39
C HIS A 42 -3.48 12.75 -5.28
N LEU A 43 -4.61 13.02 -4.70
CA LEU A 43 -5.84 13.33 -5.43
C LEU A 43 -6.17 14.80 -5.23
N GLU A 44 -5.73 15.61 -6.17
CA GLU A 44 -5.89 17.05 -6.17
C GLU A 44 -7.30 17.42 -6.64
N THR A 45 -8.18 17.70 -5.70
CA THR A 45 -9.58 18.02 -5.99
C THR A 45 -9.92 19.48 -5.83
N ALA A 46 -9.16 20.22 -5.03
CA ALA A 46 -9.40 21.63 -4.77
C ALA A 46 -8.12 22.37 -4.31
N CYS A 47 -8.27 23.62 -3.88
CA CYS A 47 -7.17 24.50 -3.48
C CYS A 47 -6.32 23.99 -2.30
N CYS A 48 -6.81 23.03 -1.50
CA CYS A 48 -6.03 22.41 -0.44
C CYS A 48 -4.79 21.65 -0.97
N SER A 49 -4.78 21.29 -2.24
CA SER A 49 -3.62 20.68 -2.89
C SER A 49 -2.41 21.61 -2.94
N VAL A 50 -2.66 22.91 -3.05
CA VAL A 50 -1.60 23.94 -3.05
C VAL A 50 -0.88 24.01 -1.70
N GLU A 51 -1.63 23.92 -0.59
CA GLU A 51 -1.06 23.87 0.76
C GLU A 51 -0.27 22.59 1.00
N PHE A 52 -0.76 21.48 0.50
CA PHE A 52 -0.03 20.22 0.57
C PHE A 52 1.26 20.26 -0.26
N GLY A 53 1.19 20.82 -1.48
CA GLY A 53 2.37 21.06 -2.30
C GLY A 53 3.39 21.99 -1.63
N ALA A 54 2.93 22.99 -0.90
CA ALA A 54 3.81 23.86 -0.11
C ALA A 54 4.45 23.10 1.07
N ALA A 55 3.72 22.19 1.70
CA ALA A 55 4.25 21.32 2.77
C ALA A 55 5.26 20.28 2.25
N SER A 56 5.07 19.79 1.03
CA SER A 56 5.99 18.87 0.36
C SER A 56 7.23 19.60 -0.20
N GLY A 57 7.15 20.91 -0.36
CA GLY A 57 8.22 21.73 -0.90
C GLY A 57 9.42 21.88 0.04
N SER A 58 10.44 22.56 -0.44
CA SER A 58 11.74 22.70 0.23
C SER A 58 11.70 23.32 1.63
N ARG A 59 10.63 24.03 1.98
CA ARG A 59 10.51 24.69 3.29
C ARG A 59 10.24 23.71 4.43
N PHE A 60 9.37 22.71 4.19
CA PHE A 60 8.97 21.75 5.21
C PHE A 60 9.48 20.34 4.93
N ASP A 61 9.54 19.95 3.67
CA ASP A 61 10.13 18.71 3.15
C ASP A 61 9.58 17.44 3.83
N LEU A 62 8.51 16.90 3.27
CA LEU A 62 7.91 15.66 3.76
C LEU A 62 8.80 14.43 3.54
N GLU A 63 9.73 14.48 2.60
CA GLU A 63 10.64 13.37 2.31
C GLU A 63 11.52 13.00 3.50
N ARG A 64 11.88 13.97 4.32
CA ARG A 64 12.66 13.73 5.55
C ARG A 64 11.93 12.84 6.58
N PHE A 65 10.62 12.72 6.46
CA PHE A 65 9.81 11.82 7.28
C PHE A 65 9.57 10.46 6.63
N GLY A 66 10.20 10.19 5.50
CA GLY A 66 10.05 8.95 4.74
C GLY A 66 8.85 8.93 3.81
N ILE A 67 8.22 10.08 3.56
CA ILE A 67 7.10 10.21 2.63
C ILE A 67 7.65 10.63 1.28
N LEU A 68 7.76 9.70 0.35
CA LEU A 68 8.20 9.96 -1.01
C LEU A 68 7.01 10.26 -1.90
N GLU A 69 7.03 11.38 -2.59
CA GLU A 69 6.05 11.70 -3.62
C GLU A 69 6.11 10.65 -4.75
N ALA A 70 5.07 9.82 -4.84
CA ALA A 70 4.98 8.83 -5.89
C ALA A 70 4.20 9.39 -7.08
N PHE A 71 4.89 9.70 -8.15
CA PHE A 71 4.29 10.03 -9.45
C PHE A 71 3.97 8.78 -10.29
N GLY A 72 3.93 7.62 -9.67
CA GLY A 72 3.75 6.36 -10.35
C GLY A 72 2.29 5.87 -10.40
N SER A 73 2.14 4.58 -10.39
CA SER A 73 0.83 3.93 -10.39
C SER A 73 0.18 3.97 -9.00
N LEU A 74 -1.11 4.30 -8.96
CA LEU A 74 -1.92 4.23 -7.74
C LEU A 74 -1.92 2.84 -7.08
N ARG A 75 -1.63 1.81 -7.86
CA ARG A 75 -1.49 0.43 -7.37
C ARG A 75 -0.23 0.16 -6.56
N GLN A 76 0.69 1.10 -6.54
CA GLN A 76 1.93 1.01 -5.76
C GLN A 76 1.92 1.92 -4.53
N CYS A 77 0.86 2.70 -4.35
CA CYS A 77 0.74 3.66 -3.27
C CYS A 77 0.12 3.03 -2.03
N ASP A 78 0.63 3.41 -0.87
CA ASP A 78 0.18 2.92 0.44
C ASP A 78 -0.80 3.89 1.12
N LEU A 79 -0.83 5.15 0.69
CA LEU A 79 -1.62 6.22 1.27
C LEU A 79 -2.33 7.01 0.18
N LEU A 80 -3.63 7.20 0.32
CA LEU A 80 -4.40 8.10 -0.53
C LEU A 80 -4.69 9.41 0.21
N VAL A 81 -4.16 10.52 -0.32
CA VAL A 81 -4.40 11.86 0.23
C VAL A 81 -5.38 12.60 -0.68
N VAL A 82 -6.59 12.80 -0.20
CA VAL A 82 -7.64 13.54 -0.91
C VAL A 82 -7.58 15.00 -0.46
N GLN A 83 -7.22 15.88 -1.37
CA GLN A 83 -6.90 17.27 -1.07
C GLN A 83 -8.00 18.19 -1.56
N GLY A 84 -8.99 18.43 -0.70
CA GLY A 84 -10.08 19.34 -0.96
C GLY A 84 -11.45 18.70 -0.97
N SER A 85 -12.44 19.44 -1.45
CA SER A 85 -13.84 18.99 -1.49
C SER A 85 -14.08 17.99 -2.62
N VAL A 86 -14.78 16.91 -2.29
CA VAL A 86 -15.17 15.88 -3.25
C VAL A 86 -16.63 16.06 -3.62
N THR A 87 -16.92 16.24 -4.90
CA THR A 87 -18.30 16.32 -5.38
C THR A 87 -18.96 14.95 -5.40
N ARG A 88 -20.31 14.91 -5.38
CA ARG A 88 -21.09 13.66 -5.46
C ARG A 88 -20.75 12.82 -6.70
N LYS A 89 -20.45 13.45 -7.83
CA LYS A 89 -20.04 12.76 -9.06
C LYS A 89 -18.64 12.14 -8.94
N MET A 90 -17.77 12.78 -8.17
CA MET A 90 -16.38 12.35 -7.98
C MET A 90 -16.27 11.24 -6.93
N ALA A 91 -17.15 11.21 -5.94
CA ALA A 91 -17.07 10.29 -4.81
C ALA A 91 -16.97 8.80 -5.21
N PRO A 92 -17.75 8.27 -6.16
CA PRO A 92 -17.60 6.89 -6.61
C PRO A 92 -16.23 6.61 -7.26
N ARG A 93 -15.66 7.60 -7.93
CA ARG A 93 -14.33 7.48 -8.57
C ARG A 93 -13.22 7.43 -7.52
N VAL A 94 -13.31 8.26 -6.50
CA VAL A 94 -12.37 8.24 -5.37
C VAL A 94 -12.41 6.87 -4.67
N ARG A 95 -13.61 6.34 -4.46
CA ARG A 95 -13.77 4.99 -3.88
C ARG A 95 -13.14 3.91 -4.75
N LEU A 96 -13.35 3.98 -6.06
CA LEU A 96 -12.76 3.04 -7.01
C LEU A 96 -11.24 3.10 -7.00
N ILE A 97 -10.66 4.29 -6.88
CA ILE A 97 -9.21 4.47 -6.75
C ILE A 97 -8.70 3.80 -5.48
N TYR A 98 -9.37 4.05 -4.36
CA TYR A 98 -9.01 3.44 -3.08
C TYR A 98 -9.07 1.90 -3.12
N ASP A 99 -10.11 1.35 -3.72
CA ASP A 99 -10.31 -0.10 -3.83
C ASP A 99 -9.26 -0.78 -4.75
N GLN A 100 -8.54 -0.01 -5.57
CA GLN A 100 -7.46 -0.50 -6.43
C GLN A 100 -6.07 -0.40 -5.79
N MET A 101 -5.97 0.22 -4.64
CA MET A 101 -4.73 0.29 -3.87
C MET A 101 -4.45 -1.04 -3.15
N PRO A 102 -3.18 -1.39 -2.87
CA PRO A 102 -2.84 -2.61 -2.15
C PRO A 102 -3.29 -2.62 -0.70
#